data_64e8a0112e8cdc194602b0314f4ed35e
#
_entry.id   64e8a0112e8cdc194602b0314f4ed35e
#
_cell.length_a   1.000
_cell.length_b   1.000
_cell.length_c   1.000
_cell.angle_alpha   90.00
_cell.angle_beta   90.00
_cell.angle_gamma   90.00
#
_symmetry.space_group_name_H-M   'P 1'
#
loop_
_entity.id
_entity.type
_entity.pdbx_description
1 polymer ?
#
loop_
_entity_poly.entity_id
_entity_poly.type
_entity_poly.pdbx_seq_one_letter_code
_entity_poly.pdbx_strand_id
1 'polypeptide(L)'
;MNALFISGAVDDEKIKNHLDKLDELNEKHPEYQYTLYHKALLLLMIDKKEDAIQAIRPFVKKKRNDFWVWDVLGDAIDDDELKLSCYCRALSCKAEPKFLGKVRIKTAKVMHTLGFDGNARTEIRLLHKVYEENGWNTPKEALEIKKQQWYQAATASDSNLDFYKSHLGESEEFLFIDTPEMPILITRVNKEKHICNFVDSERNRGFFSTKKLKGKFFENNVILARVEKENDCKISRLLTWRKVDNLLPYEGVFFKTIDGYIKIKEGKNFGFVGDIFVDESLLKDNVVAGEYVSVKAVITYNQKKDSWGWRAIALRTT
;
A
#
# COMPACT_ATOMS: atom_id res chain seq x y z
N MET A 1 -31.28 -3.20 -8.08
CA MET A 1 -30.25 -3.46 -9.10
C MET A 1 -30.67 -4.45 -10.17
N ASN A 2 -31.31 -5.59 -9.83
CA ASN A 2 -31.73 -6.59 -10.83
C ASN A 2 -32.70 -6.09 -11.93
N ALA A 3 -33.47 -5.03 -11.70
CA ALA A 3 -34.45 -4.51 -12.68
C ALA A 3 -33.82 -3.72 -13.84
N LEU A 4 -32.61 -3.18 -13.68
CA LEU A 4 -31.89 -2.45 -14.74
C LEU A 4 -31.18 -3.38 -15.73
N PHE A 5 -30.96 -4.63 -15.36
CA PHE A 5 -30.24 -5.62 -16.17
C PHE A 5 -31.13 -6.43 -17.13
N ILE A 6 -32.47 -6.30 -17.05
CA ILE A 6 -33.42 -7.19 -17.77
C ILE A 6 -33.80 -6.65 -19.13
N SER A 7 -33.58 -5.37 -19.47
CA SER A 7 -34.15 -4.75 -20.67
C SER A 7 -33.18 -4.41 -21.81
N GLY A 8 -31.97 -4.89 -21.83
CA GLY A 8 -31.08 -4.81 -23.03
C GLY A 8 -30.74 -3.41 -23.59
N ALA A 9 -31.40 -2.36 -23.18
CA ALA A 9 -31.09 -0.97 -23.50
C ALA A 9 -30.87 -0.22 -22.19
N VAL A 10 -29.66 0.35 -22.06
CA VAL A 10 -29.31 1.24 -20.93
C VAL A 10 -30.12 2.51 -21.10
N ASP A 11 -31.04 2.79 -20.17
CA ASP A 11 -31.78 4.05 -20.11
C ASP A 11 -30.94 5.07 -19.33
N ASP A 12 -30.22 5.90 -20.08
CA ASP A 12 -29.30 6.90 -19.51
C ASP A 12 -30.00 7.86 -18.53
N GLU A 13 -31.26 8.19 -18.77
CA GLU A 13 -32.03 9.07 -17.88
C GLU A 13 -32.35 8.39 -16.55
N LYS A 14 -32.70 7.13 -16.58
CA LYS A 14 -32.88 6.35 -15.34
C LYS A 14 -31.58 6.19 -14.57
N ILE A 15 -30.45 5.99 -15.26
CA ILE A 15 -29.15 5.91 -14.61
C ILE A 15 -28.80 7.25 -13.96
N LYS A 16 -28.97 8.39 -14.64
CA LYS A 16 -28.75 9.72 -14.08
C LYS A 16 -29.58 9.94 -12.81
N ASN A 17 -30.87 9.64 -12.85
CA ASN A 17 -31.74 9.74 -11.68
C ASN A 17 -31.29 8.85 -10.50
N HIS A 18 -30.68 7.69 -10.78
CA HIS A 18 -30.11 6.85 -9.73
C HIS A 18 -28.79 7.41 -9.17
N LEU A 19 -27.97 8.02 -10.03
CA LEU A 19 -26.72 8.68 -9.61
C LEU A 19 -27.03 9.83 -8.66
N ASP A 20 -28.00 10.69 -9.00
CA ASP A 20 -28.42 11.81 -8.14
C ASP A 20 -28.90 11.31 -6.77
N LYS A 21 -29.69 10.24 -6.73
CA LYS A 21 -30.13 9.61 -5.46
C LYS A 21 -28.97 9.03 -4.66
N LEU A 22 -27.96 8.46 -5.31
CA LEU A 22 -26.76 7.95 -4.61
C LEU A 22 -25.93 9.08 -4.04
N ASP A 23 -25.86 10.25 -4.73
CA ASP A 23 -25.16 11.43 -4.24
C ASP A 23 -25.87 12.02 -3.00
N GLU A 24 -27.20 12.21 -3.07
CA GLU A 24 -27.98 12.60 -1.91
C GLU A 24 -27.84 11.63 -0.73
N LEU A 25 -27.84 10.33 -1.02
CA LEU A 25 -27.69 9.32 0.01
C LEU A 25 -26.30 9.37 0.65
N ASN A 26 -25.25 9.59 -0.14
CA ASN A 26 -23.89 9.70 0.37
C ASN A 26 -23.67 10.97 1.20
N GLU A 27 -24.33 12.09 0.86
CA GLU A 27 -24.30 13.32 1.64
C GLU A 27 -25.02 13.16 2.99
N LYS A 28 -26.21 12.53 2.99
CA LYS A 28 -27.02 12.32 4.20
C LYS A 28 -26.45 11.21 5.10
N HIS A 29 -25.80 10.22 4.51
CA HIS A 29 -25.36 8.99 5.15
C HIS A 29 -23.94 8.60 4.70
N PRO A 30 -22.90 9.40 5.04
CA PRO A 30 -21.51 9.14 4.65
C PRO A 30 -20.95 7.82 5.24
N GLU A 31 -21.65 7.25 6.24
CA GLU A 31 -21.35 5.93 6.80
C GLU A 31 -21.74 4.76 5.89
N TYR A 32 -22.57 4.99 4.86
CA TYR A 32 -22.98 3.95 3.91
C TYR A 32 -21.87 3.68 2.91
N GLN A 33 -21.07 2.67 3.23
CA GLN A 33 -19.81 2.39 2.53
C GLN A 33 -19.97 1.99 1.06
N TYR A 34 -21.11 1.41 0.66
CA TYR A 34 -21.29 0.83 -0.68
C TYR A 34 -21.89 1.79 -1.72
N THR A 35 -22.31 2.99 -1.34
CA THR A 35 -22.86 3.98 -2.26
C THR A 35 -21.89 4.34 -3.39
N LEU A 36 -20.62 4.57 -3.05
CA LEU A 36 -19.57 4.88 -4.01
C LEU A 36 -19.28 3.73 -4.98
N TYR A 37 -19.36 2.49 -4.51
CA TYR A 37 -19.22 1.30 -5.36
C TYR A 37 -20.37 1.20 -6.37
N HIS A 38 -21.62 1.37 -5.92
CA HIS A 38 -22.77 1.34 -6.82
C HIS A 38 -22.76 2.50 -7.81
N LYS A 39 -22.33 3.69 -7.36
CA LYS A 39 -22.14 4.86 -8.24
C LYS A 39 -21.15 4.54 -9.36
N ALA A 40 -20.00 3.97 -9.04
CA ALA A 40 -18.99 3.59 -10.04
C ALA A 40 -19.53 2.59 -11.06
N LEU A 41 -20.28 1.57 -10.62
CA LEU A 41 -20.89 0.60 -11.54
C LEU A 41 -21.88 1.24 -12.51
N LEU A 42 -22.70 2.20 -12.05
CA LEU A 42 -23.64 2.92 -12.91
C LEU A 42 -22.92 3.85 -13.90
N LEU A 43 -21.85 4.51 -13.46
CA LEU A 43 -21.03 5.36 -14.32
C LEU A 43 -20.34 4.55 -15.43
N LEU A 44 -19.86 3.35 -15.12
CA LEU A 44 -19.31 2.43 -16.13
C LEU A 44 -20.35 1.97 -17.15
N MET A 45 -21.63 1.82 -16.76
CA MET A 45 -22.70 1.45 -17.68
C MET A 45 -22.98 2.52 -18.75
N ILE A 46 -22.66 3.79 -18.47
CA ILE A 46 -22.80 4.92 -19.40
C ILE A 46 -21.44 5.46 -19.89
N ASP A 47 -20.41 4.61 -19.84
CA ASP A 47 -19.04 4.87 -20.30
C ASP A 47 -18.36 6.12 -19.70
N LYS A 48 -18.75 6.50 -18.47
CA LYS A 48 -18.15 7.60 -17.73
C LYS A 48 -17.02 7.09 -16.82
N LYS A 49 -15.92 6.68 -17.44
CA LYS A 49 -14.82 5.99 -16.78
C LYS A 49 -14.08 6.86 -15.77
N GLU A 50 -13.77 8.12 -16.11
CA GLU A 50 -13.08 9.05 -15.22
C GLU A 50 -13.90 9.31 -13.94
N ASP A 51 -15.23 9.53 -14.10
CA ASP A 51 -16.13 9.73 -12.97
C ASP A 51 -16.22 8.46 -12.11
N ALA A 52 -16.23 7.28 -12.75
CA ALA A 52 -16.22 5.98 -12.06
C ALA A 52 -14.95 5.79 -11.24
N ILE A 53 -13.77 6.16 -11.77
CA ILE A 53 -12.49 6.15 -11.05
C ILE A 53 -12.56 7.06 -9.82
N GLN A 54 -13.04 8.30 -9.98
CA GLN A 54 -13.17 9.24 -8.87
C GLN A 54 -14.11 8.71 -7.78
N ALA A 55 -15.22 8.10 -8.18
CA ALA A 55 -16.19 7.53 -7.25
C ALA A 55 -15.63 6.32 -6.49
N ILE A 56 -14.94 5.39 -7.18
CA ILE A 56 -14.54 4.11 -6.56
C ILE A 56 -13.23 4.20 -5.79
N ARG A 57 -12.30 5.10 -6.14
CA ARG A 57 -10.95 5.16 -5.55
C ARG A 57 -10.94 5.28 -4.02
N PRO A 58 -11.76 6.14 -3.35
CA PRO A 58 -11.84 6.17 -1.89
C PRO A 58 -12.32 4.86 -1.28
N PHE A 59 -13.19 4.15 -1.98
CA PHE A 59 -13.72 2.87 -1.55
C PHE A 59 -12.68 1.74 -1.70
N VAL A 60 -11.91 1.72 -2.80
CA VAL A 60 -10.79 0.79 -3.01
C VAL A 60 -9.74 0.96 -1.91
N LYS A 61 -9.39 2.20 -1.52
CA LYS A 61 -8.47 2.46 -0.39
C LYS A 61 -8.91 1.76 0.90
N LYS A 62 -10.23 1.76 1.19
CA LYS A 62 -10.80 1.11 2.39
C LYS A 62 -10.87 -0.41 2.25
N LYS A 63 -11.18 -0.92 1.06
CA LYS A 63 -11.49 -2.34 0.76
C LYS A 63 -10.40 -3.04 -0.06
N ARG A 64 -9.18 -2.53 -0.09
CA ARG A 64 -8.07 -2.99 -0.93
C ARG A 64 -7.66 -4.47 -0.79
N ASN A 65 -8.20 -5.18 0.21
CA ASN A 65 -7.99 -6.61 0.38
C ASN A 65 -9.08 -7.46 -0.30
N ASP A 66 -10.10 -6.82 -0.86
CA ASP A 66 -11.23 -7.47 -1.52
C ASP A 66 -11.03 -7.41 -3.04
N PHE A 67 -11.06 -8.55 -3.74
CA PHE A 67 -10.74 -8.64 -5.17
C PHE A 67 -11.67 -7.84 -6.08
N TRP A 68 -12.95 -7.79 -5.75
CA TRP A 68 -13.99 -7.19 -6.57
C TRP A 68 -13.90 -5.66 -6.69
N VAL A 69 -13.26 -4.97 -5.74
CA VAL A 69 -13.04 -3.52 -5.88
C VAL A 69 -11.96 -3.21 -6.91
N TRP A 70 -10.95 -4.06 -7.01
CA TRP A 70 -9.88 -3.95 -8.00
C TRP A 70 -10.36 -4.36 -9.39
N ASP A 71 -11.28 -5.34 -9.48
CA ASP A 71 -11.94 -5.73 -10.72
C ASP A 71 -12.69 -4.54 -11.32
N VAL A 72 -13.52 -3.85 -10.52
CA VAL A 72 -14.26 -2.67 -10.98
C VAL A 72 -13.34 -1.49 -11.30
N LEU A 73 -12.27 -1.26 -10.50
CA LEU A 73 -11.30 -0.23 -10.81
C LEU A 73 -10.59 -0.53 -12.15
N GLY A 74 -10.20 -1.76 -12.40
CA GLY A 74 -9.62 -2.19 -13.67
C GLY A 74 -10.56 -1.99 -14.87
N ASP A 75 -11.87 -2.23 -14.69
CA ASP A 75 -12.86 -1.97 -15.74
C ASP A 75 -12.97 -0.48 -16.12
N ALA A 76 -12.69 0.42 -15.16
CA ALA A 76 -12.72 1.86 -15.37
C ALA A 76 -11.47 2.43 -16.06
N ILE A 77 -10.37 1.69 -16.10
CA ILE A 77 -9.08 2.17 -16.62
C ILE A 77 -8.97 1.82 -18.11
N ASP A 78 -8.51 2.77 -18.93
CA ASP A 78 -8.27 2.57 -20.37
C ASP A 78 -6.86 2.04 -20.66
N ASP A 79 -5.86 2.51 -19.92
CA ASP A 79 -4.49 2.05 -20.05
C ASP A 79 -4.33 0.57 -19.69
N ASP A 80 -3.87 -0.25 -20.63
CA ASP A 80 -3.84 -1.70 -20.49
C ASP A 80 -2.81 -2.19 -19.47
N GLU A 81 -1.68 -1.50 -19.26
CA GLU A 81 -0.69 -1.87 -18.24
C GLU A 81 -1.25 -1.62 -16.83
N LEU A 82 -1.82 -0.46 -16.59
CA LEU A 82 -2.45 -0.13 -15.32
C LEU A 82 -3.69 -1.00 -15.05
N LYS A 83 -4.49 -1.29 -16.09
CA LYS A 83 -5.62 -2.23 -16.03
C LYS A 83 -5.15 -3.63 -15.62
N LEU A 84 -4.08 -4.12 -16.25
CA LEU A 84 -3.46 -5.39 -15.91
C LEU A 84 -2.99 -5.40 -14.44
N SER A 85 -2.35 -4.32 -14.00
CA SER A 85 -1.92 -4.16 -12.61
C SER A 85 -3.10 -4.26 -11.62
N CYS A 86 -4.24 -3.65 -11.93
CA CYS A 86 -5.46 -3.75 -11.11
C CYS A 86 -6.00 -5.19 -11.07
N TYR A 87 -6.06 -5.89 -12.20
CA TYR A 87 -6.52 -7.27 -12.24
C TYR A 87 -5.54 -8.23 -11.55
N CYS A 88 -4.23 -8.03 -11.70
CA CYS A 88 -3.22 -8.77 -10.94
C CYS A 88 -3.39 -8.56 -9.43
N ARG A 89 -3.72 -7.35 -9.00
CA ARG A 89 -4.04 -7.06 -7.60
C ARG A 89 -5.31 -7.80 -7.15
N ALA A 90 -6.37 -7.81 -7.97
CA ALA A 90 -7.59 -8.57 -7.70
C ALA A 90 -7.30 -10.07 -7.50
N LEU A 91 -6.51 -10.67 -8.41
CA LEU A 91 -6.13 -12.08 -8.35
C LEU A 91 -5.16 -12.42 -7.22
N SER A 92 -4.48 -11.41 -6.65
CA SER A 92 -3.61 -11.55 -5.47
C SER A 92 -4.35 -11.42 -4.13
N CYS A 93 -5.61 -10.98 -4.13
CA CYS A 93 -6.44 -10.92 -2.94
C CYS A 93 -6.82 -12.33 -2.46
N LYS A 94 -7.03 -12.45 -1.13
CA LYS A 94 -7.53 -13.71 -0.55
C LYS A 94 -9.00 -13.89 -0.90
N ALA A 95 -9.26 -14.71 -1.91
CA ALA A 95 -10.62 -15.06 -2.34
C ALA A 95 -10.69 -16.55 -2.71
N GLU A 96 -11.89 -17.14 -2.63
CA GLU A 96 -12.09 -18.49 -3.14
C GLU A 96 -11.99 -18.50 -4.67
N PRO A 97 -11.24 -19.45 -5.28
CA PRO A 97 -10.99 -19.48 -6.72
C PRO A 97 -12.26 -19.42 -7.58
N LYS A 98 -13.38 -19.95 -7.07
CA LYS A 98 -14.68 -19.95 -7.74
C LYS A 98 -15.26 -18.57 -8.02
N PHE A 99 -14.89 -17.55 -7.24
CA PHE A 99 -15.36 -16.17 -7.44
C PHE A 99 -14.51 -15.39 -8.44
N LEU A 100 -13.31 -15.88 -8.78
CA LEU A 100 -12.35 -15.18 -9.62
C LEU A 100 -12.54 -15.42 -11.14
N GLY A 101 -13.51 -16.21 -11.55
CA GLY A 101 -13.67 -16.63 -12.95
C GLY A 101 -13.75 -15.47 -13.95
N LYS A 102 -14.58 -14.46 -13.68
CA LYS A 102 -14.70 -13.27 -14.55
C LYS A 102 -13.39 -12.46 -14.59
N VAL A 103 -12.75 -12.25 -13.44
CA VAL A 103 -11.48 -11.54 -13.37
C VAL A 103 -10.41 -12.24 -14.19
N ARG A 104 -10.32 -13.58 -14.11
CA ARG A 104 -9.36 -14.37 -14.91
C ARG A 104 -9.56 -14.20 -16.42
N ILE A 105 -10.81 -14.16 -16.89
CA ILE A 105 -11.10 -13.93 -18.31
C ILE A 105 -10.64 -12.55 -18.75
N LYS A 106 -10.97 -11.50 -17.98
CA LYS A 106 -10.54 -10.12 -18.24
C LYS A 106 -9.02 -10.00 -18.26
N THR A 107 -8.38 -10.59 -17.23
CA THR A 107 -6.91 -10.60 -17.12
C THR A 107 -6.27 -11.28 -18.32
N ALA A 108 -6.77 -12.45 -18.74
CA ALA A 108 -6.25 -13.16 -19.89
C ALA A 108 -6.35 -12.36 -21.20
N LYS A 109 -7.42 -11.59 -21.38
CA LYS A 109 -7.57 -10.72 -22.55
C LYS A 109 -6.53 -9.62 -22.57
N VAL A 110 -6.36 -8.91 -21.45
CA VAL A 110 -5.38 -7.83 -21.34
C VAL A 110 -3.95 -8.38 -21.45
N MET A 111 -3.66 -9.51 -20.82
CA MET A 111 -2.37 -10.19 -20.98
C MET A 111 -2.06 -10.52 -22.45
N HIS A 112 -3.05 -11.01 -23.18
CA HIS A 112 -2.89 -11.27 -24.61
C HIS A 112 -2.63 -9.98 -25.40
N THR A 113 -3.40 -8.91 -25.16
CA THR A 113 -3.17 -7.59 -25.81
C THR A 113 -1.74 -7.10 -25.60
N LEU A 114 -1.18 -7.34 -24.40
CA LEU A 114 0.19 -6.94 -24.03
C LEU A 114 1.27 -7.97 -24.42
N GLY A 115 0.92 -9.05 -25.12
CA GLY A 115 1.86 -10.07 -25.60
C GLY A 115 2.27 -11.13 -24.58
N PHE A 116 1.61 -11.20 -23.40
CA PHE A 116 1.87 -12.20 -22.35
C PHE A 116 1.04 -13.48 -22.57
N ASP A 117 1.07 -14.05 -23.77
CA ASP A 117 0.21 -15.16 -24.18
C ASP A 117 0.31 -16.41 -23.29
N GLY A 118 1.51 -16.73 -22.80
CA GLY A 118 1.71 -17.86 -21.88
C GLY A 118 0.99 -17.65 -20.54
N ASN A 119 1.02 -16.44 -20.00
CA ASN A 119 0.33 -16.07 -18.77
C ASN A 119 -1.19 -16.02 -19.02
N ALA A 120 -1.62 -15.46 -20.15
CA ALA A 120 -3.03 -15.43 -20.55
C ALA A 120 -3.62 -16.84 -20.66
N ARG A 121 -2.90 -17.77 -21.29
CA ARG A 121 -3.30 -19.19 -21.36
C ARG A 121 -3.39 -19.82 -19.98
N THR A 122 -2.46 -19.49 -19.09
CA THR A 122 -2.46 -19.97 -17.70
C THR A 122 -3.75 -19.57 -16.97
N GLU A 123 -4.21 -18.31 -17.11
CA GLU A 123 -5.45 -17.84 -16.48
C GLU A 123 -6.67 -18.64 -16.94
N ILE A 124 -6.80 -18.88 -18.23
CA ILE A 124 -7.92 -19.66 -18.80
C ILE A 124 -7.86 -21.12 -18.34
N ARG A 125 -6.66 -21.71 -18.24
CA ARG A 125 -6.46 -23.06 -17.73
C ARG A 125 -6.87 -23.16 -16.25
N LEU A 126 -6.43 -22.20 -15.42
CA LEU A 126 -6.79 -22.15 -13.99
C LEU A 126 -8.31 -21.97 -13.79
N LEU A 127 -8.95 -21.14 -14.61
CA LEU A 127 -10.41 -20.99 -14.62
C LEU A 127 -11.07 -22.32 -14.93
N HIS A 128 -10.68 -22.97 -16.04
CA HIS A 128 -11.27 -24.22 -16.49
C HIS A 128 -11.17 -25.31 -15.41
N LYS A 129 -10.00 -25.45 -14.78
CA LYS A 129 -9.80 -26.37 -13.67
C LYS A 129 -10.81 -26.16 -12.54
N VAL A 130 -11.00 -24.90 -12.11
CA VAL A 130 -11.97 -24.58 -11.04
C VAL A 130 -13.40 -24.94 -11.45
N TYR A 131 -13.78 -24.72 -12.71
CA TYR A 131 -15.12 -25.03 -13.19
C TYR A 131 -15.36 -26.56 -13.29
N GLU A 132 -14.36 -27.32 -13.75
CA GLU A 132 -14.40 -28.78 -13.74
C GLU A 132 -14.54 -29.36 -12.32
N GLU A 133 -13.71 -28.90 -11.39
CA GLU A 133 -13.74 -29.35 -9.98
C GLU A 133 -15.08 -29.08 -9.29
N ASN A 134 -15.84 -28.07 -9.75
CA ASN A 134 -17.17 -27.74 -9.22
C ASN A 134 -18.33 -28.30 -10.05
N GLY A 135 -18.05 -29.01 -11.12
CA GLY A 135 -19.08 -29.54 -12.04
C GLY A 135 -19.83 -28.45 -12.82
N TRP A 136 -19.21 -27.30 -13.05
CA TRP A 136 -19.84 -26.19 -13.76
C TRP A 136 -19.45 -26.12 -15.22
N ASN A 137 -20.37 -25.59 -16.04
CA ASN A 137 -20.06 -25.32 -17.44
C ASN A 137 -19.08 -24.16 -17.56
N THR A 138 -17.98 -24.38 -18.29
CA THR A 138 -17.02 -23.31 -18.60
C THR A 138 -17.72 -22.17 -19.36
N PRO A 139 -17.49 -20.89 -18.99
CA PRO A 139 -18.09 -19.75 -19.66
C PRO A 139 -17.81 -19.75 -21.17
N LYS A 140 -18.81 -19.38 -21.98
CA LYS A 140 -18.68 -19.32 -23.44
C LYS A 140 -17.48 -18.49 -23.90
N GLU A 141 -17.26 -17.36 -23.26
CA GLU A 141 -16.15 -16.45 -23.53
C GLU A 141 -14.78 -17.14 -23.35
N ALA A 142 -14.60 -17.92 -22.29
CA ALA A 142 -13.38 -18.70 -22.09
C ALA A 142 -13.22 -19.83 -23.14
N LEU A 143 -14.31 -20.43 -23.56
CA LEU A 143 -14.31 -21.42 -24.63
C LEU A 143 -13.92 -20.79 -25.98
N GLU A 144 -14.39 -19.58 -26.31
CA GLU A 144 -13.98 -18.85 -27.51
C GLU A 144 -12.50 -18.47 -27.47
N ILE A 145 -11.97 -18.05 -26.32
CA ILE A 145 -10.53 -17.79 -26.15
C ILE A 145 -9.72 -19.07 -26.44
N LYS A 146 -10.16 -20.22 -25.96
CA LYS A 146 -9.47 -21.50 -26.18
C LYS A 146 -9.37 -21.89 -27.67
N LYS A 147 -10.24 -21.38 -28.54
CA LYS A 147 -10.22 -21.63 -30.00
C LYS A 147 -9.23 -20.73 -30.74
N GLN A 148 -8.74 -19.65 -30.11
CA GLN A 148 -7.85 -18.68 -30.77
C GLN A 148 -6.46 -19.26 -31.02
N GLN A 149 -5.83 -18.84 -32.13
CA GLN A 149 -4.53 -19.36 -32.55
C GLN A 149 -3.43 -19.11 -31.51
N TRP A 150 -3.39 -17.89 -30.91
CA TRP A 150 -2.43 -17.56 -29.89
C TRP A 150 -2.54 -18.47 -28.65
N TYR A 151 -3.77 -18.80 -28.25
CA TYR A 151 -3.98 -19.69 -27.12
C TYR A 151 -3.45 -21.08 -27.39
N GLN A 152 -3.63 -21.60 -28.61
CA GLN A 152 -3.16 -22.92 -29.01
C GLN A 152 -1.61 -22.96 -29.10
N ALA A 153 -1.00 -21.87 -29.56
CA ALA A 153 0.45 -21.76 -29.71
C ALA A 153 1.21 -21.48 -28.39
N ALA A 154 0.59 -20.76 -27.44
CA ALA A 154 1.22 -20.38 -26.19
C ALA A 154 1.51 -21.59 -25.29
N THR A 155 2.47 -21.46 -24.38
CA THR A 155 2.78 -22.45 -23.33
C THR A 155 2.30 -21.94 -21.99
N ALA A 156 1.42 -22.67 -21.31
CA ALA A 156 0.94 -22.32 -19.97
C ALA A 156 1.92 -22.77 -18.89
N SER A 157 2.04 -21.99 -17.84
CA SER A 157 2.72 -22.34 -16.60
C SER A 157 1.74 -22.86 -15.54
N ASP A 158 2.23 -23.39 -14.42
CA ASP A 158 1.37 -23.89 -13.37
C ASP A 158 0.69 -22.78 -12.55
N SER A 159 1.28 -21.59 -12.52
CA SER A 159 0.80 -20.47 -11.74
C SER A 159 1.28 -19.14 -12.33
N ASN A 160 0.50 -18.08 -12.12
CA ASN A 160 0.88 -16.70 -12.41
C ASN A 160 1.20 -15.88 -11.15
N LEU A 161 1.42 -16.51 -9.99
CA LEU A 161 1.61 -15.76 -8.74
C LEU A 161 2.80 -14.81 -8.78
N ASP A 162 3.92 -15.20 -9.39
CA ASP A 162 5.09 -14.32 -9.48
C ASP A 162 4.89 -13.23 -10.54
N PHE A 163 4.21 -13.54 -11.63
CA PHE A 163 3.76 -12.54 -12.59
C PHE A 163 2.87 -11.49 -11.92
N TYR A 164 1.87 -11.88 -11.13
CA TYR A 164 1.04 -10.90 -10.43
C TYR A 164 1.88 -10.00 -9.52
N LYS A 165 2.78 -10.57 -8.71
CA LYS A 165 3.62 -9.79 -7.79
C LYS A 165 4.45 -8.71 -8.50
N SER A 166 4.96 -9.02 -9.70
CA SER A 166 5.76 -8.06 -10.48
C SER A 166 4.95 -6.91 -11.06
N HIS A 167 3.61 -7.07 -11.17
CA HIS A 167 2.70 -6.05 -11.76
C HIS A 167 1.83 -5.32 -10.73
N LEU A 168 2.09 -5.44 -9.41
CA LEU A 168 1.26 -4.77 -8.39
C LEU A 168 1.58 -3.28 -8.20
N GLY A 169 2.75 -2.83 -8.62
CA GLY A 169 3.28 -1.50 -8.29
C GLY A 169 2.43 -0.37 -8.84
N GLU A 170 2.07 -0.41 -10.11
CA GLU A 170 1.35 0.66 -10.81
C GLU A 170 -0.04 0.92 -10.22
N SER A 171 -0.82 -0.13 -9.94
CA SER A 171 -2.13 0.01 -9.32
C SER A 171 -2.05 0.59 -7.91
N GLU A 172 -0.98 0.31 -7.17
CA GLU A 172 -0.76 0.89 -5.85
C GLU A 172 -0.38 2.36 -5.94
N GLU A 173 0.53 2.74 -6.85
CA GLU A 173 0.88 4.15 -7.10
C GLU A 173 -0.33 4.94 -7.57
N PHE A 174 -1.11 4.40 -8.51
CA PHE A 174 -2.35 5.02 -8.99
C PHE A 174 -3.37 5.21 -7.87
N LEU A 175 -3.56 4.21 -7.02
CA LEU A 175 -4.52 4.29 -5.91
C LEU A 175 -4.16 5.39 -4.92
N PHE A 176 -2.87 5.59 -4.66
CA PHE A 176 -2.34 6.51 -3.66
C PHE A 176 -1.62 7.73 -4.25
N ILE A 177 -1.97 8.14 -5.48
CA ILE A 177 -1.33 9.28 -6.16
C ILE A 177 -1.42 10.59 -5.35
N ASP A 178 -2.47 10.75 -4.54
CA ASP A 178 -2.68 11.87 -3.63
C ASP A 178 -2.01 11.70 -2.25
N THR A 179 -1.35 10.57 -2.02
CA THR A 179 -0.66 10.25 -0.76
C THR A 179 0.69 9.65 -1.09
N PRO A 180 1.69 10.47 -1.47
CA PRO A 180 3.00 9.97 -1.89
C PRO A 180 3.70 9.22 -0.76
N GLU A 181 4.57 8.30 -1.16
CA GLU A 181 5.42 7.56 -0.24
C GLU A 181 6.50 8.51 0.31
N MET A 182 6.69 8.52 1.62
CA MET A 182 7.65 9.38 2.31
C MET A 182 8.46 8.58 3.33
N PRO A 183 9.73 8.96 3.56
CA PRO A 183 10.53 8.34 4.60
C PRO A 183 10.07 8.83 5.97
N ILE A 184 9.88 7.89 6.90
CA ILE A 184 9.61 8.17 8.30
C ILE A 184 10.55 7.35 9.20
N LEU A 185 11.04 7.96 10.25
CA LEU A 185 11.82 7.32 11.29
C LEU A 185 10.89 6.88 12.41
N ILE A 186 10.92 5.61 12.79
CA ILE A 186 10.21 5.10 13.96
C ILE A 186 10.97 5.52 15.22
N THR A 187 10.39 6.40 16.01
CA THR A 187 11.04 6.98 17.20
C THR A 187 10.72 6.22 18.48
N ARG A 188 9.57 5.54 18.53
CA ARG A 188 9.16 4.73 19.69
C ARG A 188 8.14 3.67 19.29
N VAL A 189 8.27 2.47 19.86
CA VAL A 189 7.32 1.37 19.70
C VAL A 189 6.74 0.99 21.06
N ASN A 190 5.45 1.24 21.25
CA ASN A 190 4.71 0.77 22.41
C ASN A 190 3.94 -0.50 22.04
N LYS A 191 4.45 -1.66 22.43
CA LYS A 191 3.87 -2.97 22.10
C LYS A 191 2.54 -3.21 22.81
N GLU A 192 2.38 -2.74 24.04
CA GLU A 192 1.16 -2.94 24.83
C GLU A 192 -0.02 -2.16 24.27
N LYS A 193 0.22 -0.90 23.89
CA LYS A 193 -0.78 -0.02 23.29
C LYS A 193 -0.93 -0.20 21.77
N HIS A 194 -0.08 -1.01 21.16
CA HIS A 194 -0.02 -1.18 19.71
C HIS A 194 0.15 0.17 18.96
N ILE A 195 1.07 1.01 19.43
CA ILE A 195 1.33 2.34 18.87
C ILE A 195 2.79 2.45 18.44
N CYS A 196 3.02 2.97 17.24
CA CYS A 196 4.31 3.45 16.78
C CYS A 196 4.28 4.96 16.65
N ASN A 197 5.24 5.64 17.28
CA ASN A 197 5.51 7.05 17.05
C ASN A 197 6.56 7.19 15.94
N PHE A 198 6.42 8.22 15.13
CA PHE A 198 7.34 8.49 14.04
C PHE A 198 7.63 9.99 13.90
N VAL A 199 8.65 10.29 13.12
CA VAL A 199 8.97 11.61 12.60
C VAL A 199 9.28 11.51 11.12
N ASP A 200 8.80 12.47 10.31
CA ASP A 200 9.13 12.59 8.90
C ASP A 200 10.41 13.44 8.67
N SER A 201 10.81 13.58 7.41
CA SER A 201 11.99 14.40 7.03
C SER A 201 11.84 15.88 7.34
N GLU A 202 10.61 16.39 7.43
CA GLU A 202 10.30 17.79 7.76
C GLU A 202 10.16 18.03 9.26
N ARG A 203 10.45 17.02 10.10
CA ARG A 203 10.31 17.06 11.57
C ARG A 203 8.86 17.06 12.06
N ASN A 204 7.89 16.76 11.22
CA ASN A 204 6.52 16.52 11.69
C ASN A 204 6.47 15.20 12.45
N ARG A 205 5.81 15.23 13.61
CA ARG A 205 5.65 14.06 14.47
C ARG A 205 4.24 13.51 14.38
N GLY A 206 4.12 12.20 14.38
CA GLY A 206 2.85 11.52 14.41
C GLY A 206 2.94 10.16 15.09
N PHE A 207 1.81 9.49 15.17
CA PHE A 207 1.75 8.11 15.59
C PHE A 207 0.66 7.36 14.83
N PHE A 208 0.83 6.06 14.69
CA PHE A 208 -0.15 5.17 14.08
C PHE A 208 -0.33 3.89 14.90
N SER A 209 -1.51 3.29 14.75
CA SER A 209 -1.81 2.00 15.38
C SER A 209 -1.23 0.85 14.55
N THR A 210 -0.57 -0.10 15.23
CA THR A 210 -0.05 -1.34 14.63
C THR A 210 -1.01 -2.52 14.75
N LYS A 211 -2.16 -2.36 15.40
CA LYS A 211 -3.09 -3.45 15.76
C LYS A 211 -3.57 -4.30 14.58
N LYS A 212 -3.70 -3.68 13.40
CA LYS A 212 -4.18 -4.35 12.18
C LYS A 212 -3.09 -4.50 11.10
N LEU A 213 -1.85 -4.11 11.42
CA LEU A 213 -0.75 -4.12 10.46
C LEU A 213 0.01 -5.45 10.52
N LYS A 214 0.36 -5.98 9.35
CA LYS A 214 1.28 -7.10 9.27
C LYS A 214 2.71 -6.55 9.27
N GLY A 215 3.58 -7.15 10.09
CA GLY A 215 5.00 -6.82 10.17
C GLY A 215 5.44 -6.36 11.55
N LYS A 216 6.74 -6.20 11.70
CA LYS A 216 7.37 -5.76 12.95
C LYS A 216 8.01 -4.41 12.75
N PHE A 217 7.73 -3.48 13.65
CA PHE A 217 8.33 -2.17 13.71
C PHE A 217 9.37 -2.14 14.82
N PHE A 218 10.49 -1.46 14.58
CA PHE A 218 11.57 -1.31 15.56
C PHE A 218 11.94 0.17 15.66
N GLU A 219 12.32 0.60 16.86
CA GLU A 219 12.84 1.94 17.10
C GLU A 219 14.12 2.16 16.29
N ASN A 220 14.31 3.39 15.85
CA ASN A 220 15.41 3.84 15.01
C ASN A 220 15.45 3.22 13.60
N ASN A 221 14.38 2.54 13.15
CA ASN A 221 14.27 2.10 11.77
C ASN A 221 13.59 3.17 10.91
N VAL A 222 14.11 3.36 9.71
CA VAL A 222 13.45 4.14 8.66
C VAL A 222 12.60 3.18 7.83
N ILE A 223 11.40 3.60 7.51
CA ILE A 223 10.51 2.95 6.55
C ILE A 223 10.04 3.97 5.54
N LEU A 224 9.79 3.54 4.30
CA LEU A 224 9.01 4.32 3.34
C LEU A 224 7.54 4.03 3.58
N ALA A 225 6.75 5.06 3.76
CA ALA A 225 5.38 4.93 4.20
C ALA A 225 4.46 5.93 3.51
N ARG A 226 3.21 5.51 3.22
CA ARG A 226 2.11 6.42 2.91
C ARG A 226 1.28 6.61 4.17
N VAL A 227 1.22 7.86 4.61
CA VAL A 227 0.58 8.23 5.88
C VAL A 227 -0.52 9.25 5.60
N GLU A 228 -1.74 8.93 6.01
CA GLU A 228 -2.88 9.83 5.96
C GLU A 228 -3.09 10.44 7.36
N LYS A 229 -3.14 11.77 7.43
CA LYS A 229 -3.42 12.47 8.70
C LYS A 229 -4.93 12.42 8.95
N GLU A 230 -5.33 11.95 10.12
CA GLU A 230 -6.73 12.01 10.56
C GLU A 230 -6.94 13.32 11.31
N ASN A 231 -7.68 14.27 10.73
CA ASN A 231 -8.10 15.57 11.27
C ASN A 231 -7.03 16.19 12.19
N ASP A 232 -6.72 17.40 12.21
CA ASP A 232 -5.77 18.18 13.05
C ASP A 232 -5.07 17.47 14.23
N CYS A 233 -5.25 16.18 14.36
CA CYS A 233 -4.67 15.31 15.37
C CYS A 233 -3.32 14.75 14.90
N LYS A 234 -2.40 14.53 15.86
CA LYS A 234 -1.14 13.79 15.66
C LYS A 234 -1.36 12.33 15.27
N ILE A 235 -2.63 11.87 15.23
CA ILE A 235 -3.01 10.51 14.82
C ILE A 235 -2.91 10.43 13.31
N SER A 236 -2.22 9.41 12.85
CA SER A 236 -2.03 9.14 11.45
C SER A 236 -2.43 7.71 11.13
N ARG A 237 -3.01 7.52 9.97
CA ARG A 237 -3.30 6.19 9.45
C ARG A 237 -2.18 5.75 8.53
N LEU A 238 -1.49 4.67 8.87
CA LEU A 238 -0.51 4.06 7.97
C LEU A 238 -1.26 3.26 6.90
N LEU A 239 -1.15 3.70 5.66
CA LEU A 239 -1.81 3.08 4.50
C LEU A 239 -0.96 1.94 3.95
N THR A 240 0.27 2.23 3.57
CA THR A 240 1.25 1.27 3.08
C THR A 240 2.61 1.54 3.71
N TRP A 241 3.49 0.55 3.72
CA TRP A 241 4.86 0.72 4.17
C TRP A 241 5.75 -0.38 3.61
N ARG A 242 7.03 -0.04 3.45
CA ARG A 242 8.09 -0.99 3.13
C ARG A 242 9.38 -0.64 3.89
N LYS A 243 10.20 -1.65 4.10
CA LYS A 243 11.50 -1.46 4.74
C LYS A 243 12.44 -0.69 3.84
N VAL A 244 13.36 0.01 4.48
CA VAL A 244 14.50 0.65 3.83
C VAL A 244 15.75 -0.13 4.23
N ASP A 245 16.47 -0.65 3.23
CA ASP A 245 17.70 -1.40 3.46
C ASP A 245 18.94 -0.49 3.40
N ASN A 246 18.91 0.55 2.55
CA ASN A 246 19.98 1.52 2.44
C ASN A 246 19.65 2.79 3.24
N LEU A 247 20.42 3.07 4.30
CA LEU A 247 20.22 4.22 5.15
C LEU A 247 21.05 5.46 4.72
N LEU A 248 21.96 5.33 3.75
CA LEU A 248 22.80 6.43 3.28
C LEU A 248 22.01 7.70 2.88
N PRO A 249 20.88 7.60 2.16
CA PRO A 249 20.10 8.80 1.80
C PRO A 249 19.53 9.57 2.99
N TYR A 250 19.53 8.98 4.19
CA TYR A 250 18.95 9.56 5.41
C TYR A 250 20.01 10.07 6.40
N GLU A 251 21.31 10.00 6.05
CA GLU A 251 22.38 10.69 6.78
C GLU A 251 22.15 12.21 6.67
N GLY A 252 22.34 12.92 7.77
CA GLY A 252 21.98 14.33 7.90
C GLY A 252 20.49 14.62 8.11
N VAL A 253 19.61 13.67 7.75
CA VAL A 253 18.16 13.80 7.95
C VAL A 253 17.73 13.11 9.25
N PHE A 254 17.86 11.80 9.34
CA PHE A 254 17.47 11.01 10.51
C PHE A 254 18.66 10.50 11.31
N PHE A 255 19.81 10.34 10.67
CA PHE A 255 21.05 9.87 11.28
C PHE A 255 22.17 10.86 11.08
N LYS A 256 23.16 10.77 11.97
CA LYS A 256 24.38 11.55 11.91
C LYS A 256 25.51 10.70 12.48
N THR A 257 26.63 10.67 11.79
CA THR A 257 27.85 10.02 12.28
C THR A 257 28.91 11.08 12.42
N ILE A 258 29.55 11.19 13.59
CA ILE A 258 30.67 12.08 13.84
C ILE A 258 31.75 11.37 14.64
N ASP A 259 32.98 11.79 14.39
CA ASP A 259 34.15 11.43 15.18
C ASP A 259 34.55 12.60 16.07
N GLY A 260 34.98 12.35 17.29
CA GLY A 260 35.38 13.39 18.20
C GLY A 260 35.69 12.92 19.63
N TYR A 261 36.14 13.83 20.46
CA TYR A 261 36.43 13.54 21.85
C TYR A 261 35.15 13.53 22.69
N ILE A 262 34.96 12.45 23.46
CA ILE A 262 33.81 12.36 24.37
C ILE A 262 34.03 13.20 25.61
N LYS A 263 33.05 14.05 25.95
CA LYS A 263 32.99 14.83 27.19
C LYS A 263 31.96 14.19 28.12
N ILE A 264 32.45 13.57 29.20
CA ILE A 264 31.58 13.00 30.24
C ILE A 264 31.45 14.07 31.34
N LYS A 265 30.23 14.39 31.74
CA LYS A 265 29.96 15.38 32.79
C LYS A 265 30.27 14.76 34.15
N GLU A 266 31.11 15.45 34.96
CA GLU A 266 31.49 14.99 36.28
C GLU A 266 30.26 14.71 37.17
N GLY A 267 30.28 13.54 37.84
CA GLY A 267 29.16 13.05 38.66
C GLY A 267 27.89 12.69 37.90
N LYS A 268 27.95 12.53 36.56
CA LYS A 268 26.81 12.11 35.73
C LYS A 268 27.18 10.89 34.87
N ASN A 269 26.20 10.06 34.63
CA ASN A 269 26.33 8.86 33.81
C ASN A 269 25.98 9.10 32.34
N PHE A 270 26.28 10.31 31.82
CA PHE A 270 26.06 10.64 30.40
C PHE A 270 27.17 11.58 29.89
N GLY A 271 27.31 11.62 28.57
CA GLY A 271 28.31 12.46 27.93
C GLY A 271 27.81 13.10 26.65
N PHE A 272 28.74 13.80 25.97
CA PHE A 272 28.50 14.44 24.69
C PHE A 272 29.70 14.24 23.77
N VAL A 273 29.44 14.02 22.48
CA VAL A 273 30.42 14.14 21.40
C VAL A 273 29.88 15.19 20.45
N GLY A 274 30.50 16.38 20.44
CA GLY A 274 29.93 17.56 19.80
C GLY A 274 28.55 17.89 20.37
N ASP A 275 27.51 17.89 19.52
CA ASP A 275 26.10 18.14 19.86
C ASP A 275 25.32 16.84 20.12
N ILE A 276 25.97 15.69 20.07
CA ILE A 276 25.32 14.37 20.25
C ILE A 276 25.32 14.00 21.73
N PHE A 277 24.13 13.76 22.28
CA PHE A 277 23.96 13.22 23.63
C PHE A 277 24.24 11.70 23.62
N VAL A 278 25.10 11.26 24.54
CA VAL A 278 25.49 9.87 24.76
C VAL A 278 24.94 9.42 26.10
N ASP A 279 24.02 8.46 26.05
CA ASP A 279 23.37 7.90 27.23
C ASP A 279 24.29 6.90 27.97
N GLU A 280 24.05 6.73 29.29
CA GLU A 280 24.76 5.79 30.16
C GLU A 280 24.87 4.37 29.55
N SER A 281 23.85 3.91 28.86
CA SER A 281 23.84 2.57 28.24
C SER A 281 24.94 2.34 27.20
N LEU A 282 25.47 3.42 26.62
CA LEU A 282 26.57 3.40 25.65
C LEU A 282 27.94 3.72 26.29
N LEU A 283 27.94 4.26 27.51
CA LEU A 283 29.14 4.54 28.30
C LEU A 283 29.49 3.34 29.20
N LYS A 284 29.62 2.16 28.63
CA LYS A 284 30.03 0.97 29.38
C LYS A 284 31.49 1.09 29.83
N ASP A 285 31.89 0.25 30.77
CA ASP A 285 33.10 0.25 31.60
C ASP A 285 34.46 0.62 30.96
N ASN A 286 34.53 0.86 29.67
CA ASN A 286 35.74 1.08 28.89
C ASN A 286 35.82 2.44 28.20
N VAL A 287 34.84 3.33 28.34
CA VAL A 287 34.87 4.66 27.70
C VAL A 287 35.28 5.73 28.71
N VAL A 288 36.42 6.38 28.45
CA VAL A 288 37.00 7.36 29.35
C VAL A 288 36.75 8.78 28.83
N ALA A 289 36.52 9.74 29.74
CA ALA A 289 36.39 11.13 29.36
C ALA A 289 37.65 11.62 28.62
N GLY A 290 37.46 12.27 27.47
CA GLY A 290 38.54 12.73 26.60
C GLY A 290 39.03 11.69 25.57
N GLU A 291 38.43 10.53 25.54
CA GLU A 291 38.72 9.50 24.51
C GLU A 291 38.16 9.92 23.14
N TYR A 292 38.88 9.57 22.06
CA TYR A 292 38.45 9.83 20.69
C TYR A 292 37.56 8.65 20.21
N VAL A 293 36.34 8.97 19.82
CA VAL A 293 35.30 7.96 19.50
C VAL A 293 34.58 8.33 18.25
N SER A 294 34.03 7.30 17.56
CA SER A 294 33.07 7.43 16.47
C SER A 294 31.66 7.17 17.00
N VAL A 295 30.75 8.13 16.79
CA VAL A 295 29.39 8.04 17.31
C VAL A 295 28.38 8.13 16.17
N LYS A 296 27.51 7.13 16.09
CA LYS A 296 26.30 7.18 15.25
C LYS A 296 25.13 7.62 16.10
N ALA A 297 24.42 8.65 15.64
CA ALA A 297 23.29 9.24 16.35
C ALA A 297 22.02 9.22 15.49
N VAL A 298 20.90 9.28 16.19
CA VAL A 298 19.56 9.44 15.60
C VAL A 298 18.93 10.73 16.10
N ILE A 299 18.15 11.37 15.23
CA ILE A 299 17.40 12.57 15.60
C ILE A 299 16.36 12.24 16.68
N THR A 300 16.25 13.07 17.68
CA THR A 300 15.28 12.90 18.76
C THR A 300 14.70 14.24 19.18
N TYR A 301 13.45 14.23 19.62
CA TYR A 301 12.80 15.43 20.15
C TYR A 301 12.77 15.41 21.67
N ASN A 302 13.31 16.45 22.27
CA ASN A 302 13.29 16.63 23.71
C ASN A 302 12.04 17.41 24.12
N GLN A 303 11.05 16.72 24.69
CA GLN A 303 9.80 17.35 25.12
C GLN A 303 9.97 18.42 26.20
N LYS A 304 10.97 18.28 27.08
CA LYS A 304 11.22 19.26 28.17
C LYS A 304 11.83 20.58 27.67
N LYS A 305 12.63 20.48 26.60
CA LYS A 305 13.34 21.64 26.01
C LYS A 305 12.61 22.17 24.76
N ASP A 306 11.56 21.49 24.33
CA ASP A 306 10.84 21.79 23.09
C ASP A 306 11.77 21.95 21.87
N SER A 307 12.74 21.05 21.76
CA SER A 307 13.81 21.17 20.76
C SER A 307 14.23 19.81 20.21
N TRP A 308 14.70 19.84 18.97
CA TRP A 308 15.34 18.70 18.32
C TRP A 308 16.81 18.61 18.74
N GLY A 309 17.30 17.38 18.83
CA GLY A 309 18.69 17.08 19.12
C GLY A 309 19.10 15.72 18.61
N TRP A 310 20.32 15.34 18.85
CA TRP A 310 20.90 14.06 18.43
C TRP A 310 21.17 13.18 19.65
N ARG A 311 20.74 11.94 19.59
CA ARG A 311 21.02 10.92 20.60
C ARG A 311 21.83 9.79 19.99
N ALA A 312 22.93 9.45 20.61
CA ALA A 312 23.76 8.31 20.22
C ALA A 312 22.96 6.99 20.25
N ILE A 313 23.14 6.17 19.24
CA ILE A 313 22.60 4.80 19.12
C ILE A 313 23.71 3.75 19.00
N ALA A 314 24.91 4.19 18.65
CA ALA A 314 26.12 3.35 18.67
C ALA A 314 27.34 4.24 18.95
N LEU A 315 28.31 3.68 19.65
CA LEU A 315 29.61 4.29 19.94
C LEU A 315 30.68 3.23 19.69
N ARG A 316 31.79 3.66 19.04
CA ARG A 316 32.97 2.84 18.80
C ARG A 316 34.20 3.64 19.25
N THR A 317 35.09 3.04 20.03
CA THR A 317 36.43 3.50 20.27
C THR A 317 37.29 3.21 19.04
N THR A 318 38.08 4.19 18.63
CA THR A 318 39.00 4.07 17.47
C THR A 318 40.32 3.50 17.88
#